data_587752fdbc643345708ea6f81a05c74b
#
_entry.id   587752fdbc643345708ea6f81a05c74b
#
_cell.length_a   1.000
_cell.length_b   1.000
_cell.length_c   1.000
_cell.angle_alpha   90.00
_cell.angle_beta   90.00
_cell.angle_gamma   90.00
#
_symmetry.space_group_name_H-M   'P 1'
#
loop_
_entity.id
_entity.type
_entity.pdbx_description
1 polymer ?
#
loop_
_entity_poly.entity_id
_entity_poly.type
_entity_poly.pdbx_seq_one_letter_code
_entity_poly.pdbx_strand_id
1 'polypeptide(L)'
;MKISAFKTGLFWILFLLLLIFSWGYAFSEKNSVVEIYKNATAPFDDEKSVDSILLIPDNTVPVETKYQGGFFWTETRKDKIERFKCSECHNNKDVKIARAAEIAHGDIILDHGGQDKPLSCYTCHKKDDRNFLVTEEGSKIDMDHSYQMCGQCHFRQKKDWVGGAHGKRVSYWAGTRVVKTCTSCHDPHSPLFEKRWPKTYSPPLVN
;
A
#
# COMPACT_ATOMS: atom_id res chain seq x y z
N MET A 1 19.01 -47.72 63.08
CA MET A 1 18.00 -46.66 63.11
C MET A 1 18.30 -45.63 62.01
N LYS A 2 18.09 -45.96 60.72
CA LYS A 2 18.37 -45.05 59.55
C LYS A 2 17.27 -45.06 58.47
N ILE A 3 16.05 -45.47 58.78
CA ILE A 3 14.98 -45.67 57.77
C ILE A 3 13.95 -44.50 57.76
N SER A 4 13.98 -43.60 58.74
CA SER A 4 12.99 -42.51 58.89
C SER A 4 13.22 -41.30 57.98
N ALA A 5 14.46 -40.94 57.70
CA ALA A 5 14.76 -39.72 56.94
C ALA A 5 14.46 -39.85 55.43
N PHE A 6 14.49 -41.06 54.87
CA PHE A 6 14.26 -41.27 53.41
C PHE A 6 12.77 -41.18 53.06
N LYS A 7 11.87 -41.59 53.94
CA LYS A 7 10.43 -41.52 53.73
C LYS A 7 9.90 -40.07 53.80
N THR A 8 10.47 -39.25 54.66
CA THR A 8 10.10 -37.83 54.74
C THR A 8 10.54 -37.02 53.51
N GLY A 9 11.76 -37.29 53.00
CA GLY A 9 12.26 -36.62 51.79
C GLY A 9 11.41 -36.93 50.56
N LEU A 10 10.99 -38.20 50.35
CA LEU A 10 10.17 -38.60 49.22
C LEU A 10 8.77 -37.98 49.27
N PHE A 11 8.20 -37.83 50.48
CA PHE A 11 6.89 -37.19 50.67
C PHE A 11 6.93 -35.70 50.31
N TRP A 12 7.99 -34.98 50.65
CA TRP A 12 8.14 -33.57 50.29
C TRP A 12 8.38 -33.36 48.80
N ILE A 13 9.10 -34.24 48.13
CA ILE A 13 9.31 -34.19 46.68
C ILE A 13 7.98 -34.41 45.94
N LEU A 14 7.17 -35.40 46.34
CA LEU A 14 5.86 -35.65 45.76
C LEU A 14 4.87 -34.51 46.01
N PHE A 15 4.93 -33.89 47.19
CA PHE A 15 4.09 -32.72 47.50
C PHE A 15 4.51 -31.50 46.66
N LEU A 16 5.78 -31.26 46.44
CA LEU A 16 6.30 -30.20 45.57
C LEU A 16 5.91 -30.43 44.10
N LEU A 17 5.99 -31.65 43.62
CA LEU A 17 5.55 -32.01 42.26
C LEU A 17 4.05 -31.80 42.09
N LEU A 18 3.22 -32.11 43.07
CA LEU A 18 1.77 -31.85 43.05
C LEU A 18 1.45 -30.35 43.04
N LEU A 19 2.22 -29.55 43.76
CA LEU A 19 2.05 -28.09 43.72
C LEU A 19 2.45 -27.49 42.37
N ILE A 20 3.51 -28.00 41.73
CA ILE A 20 3.94 -27.55 40.40
C ILE A 20 2.89 -27.97 39.35
N PHE A 21 2.36 -29.18 39.45
CA PHE A 21 1.28 -29.64 38.56
C PHE A 21 0.01 -28.82 38.74
N SER A 22 -0.39 -28.50 39.95
CA SER A 22 -1.59 -27.69 40.21
C SER A 22 -1.42 -26.24 39.72
N TRP A 23 -0.22 -25.68 39.76
CA TRP A 23 0.04 -24.36 39.19
C TRP A 23 0.07 -24.37 37.66
N GLY A 24 0.53 -25.45 37.05
CA GLY A 24 0.49 -25.62 35.59
C GLY A 24 -0.96 -25.66 35.04
N TYR A 25 -1.87 -26.28 35.76
CA TYR A 25 -3.31 -26.32 35.38
C TYR A 25 -4.01 -24.96 35.51
N ALA A 26 -3.65 -24.15 36.50
CA ALA A 26 -4.25 -22.84 36.73
C ALA A 26 -3.84 -21.80 35.63
N PHE A 27 -2.73 -22.02 34.93
CA PHE A 27 -2.25 -21.10 33.86
C PHE A 27 -2.81 -21.44 32.47
N SER A 28 -3.39 -22.63 32.28
CA SER A 28 -3.92 -23.10 30.98
C SER A 28 -5.35 -22.65 30.67
N GLU A 29 -6.06 -22.07 31.63
CA GLU A 29 -7.48 -21.77 31.47
C GLU A 29 -7.80 -20.41 30.84
N LYS A 30 -6.82 -19.53 30.66
CA LYS A 30 -7.05 -18.16 30.19
C LYS A 30 -7.24 -17.98 28.67
N ASN A 31 -7.06 -19.03 27.88
CA ASN A 31 -7.24 -18.97 26.43
C ASN A 31 -8.06 -20.17 25.90
N SER A 32 -9.13 -20.55 26.57
CA SER A 32 -9.97 -21.61 26.03
C SER A 32 -10.68 -21.12 24.77
N VAL A 33 -10.78 -21.98 23.76
CA VAL A 33 -11.52 -21.70 22.51
C VAL A 33 -12.95 -21.24 22.81
N VAL A 34 -13.53 -21.74 23.90
CA VAL A 34 -14.87 -21.35 24.37
C VAL A 34 -14.93 -19.89 24.80
N GLU A 35 -13.89 -19.37 25.44
CA GLU A 35 -13.84 -17.97 25.86
C GLU A 35 -13.62 -17.02 24.69
N ILE A 36 -12.77 -17.42 23.75
CA ILE A 36 -12.60 -16.71 22.47
C ILE A 36 -13.92 -16.68 21.71
N TYR A 37 -14.64 -17.80 21.64
CA TYR A 37 -15.94 -17.88 20.97
C TYR A 37 -17.00 -17.02 21.68
N LYS A 38 -17.08 -17.06 23.00
CA LYS A 38 -17.99 -16.21 23.78
C LYS A 38 -17.74 -14.73 23.57
N ASN A 39 -16.48 -14.33 23.55
CA ASN A 39 -16.10 -12.93 23.30
C ASN A 39 -16.39 -12.51 21.85
N ALA A 40 -16.21 -13.42 20.88
CA ALA A 40 -16.52 -13.15 19.47
C ALA A 40 -18.03 -13.10 19.19
N THR A 41 -18.86 -13.79 19.99
CA THR A 41 -20.33 -13.82 19.88
C THR A 41 -21.01 -12.88 20.87
N ALA A 42 -20.27 -12.13 21.69
CA ALA A 42 -20.85 -11.10 22.55
C ALA A 42 -21.61 -10.07 21.68
N PRO A 43 -22.77 -9.58 22.14
CA PRO A 43 -23.46 -8.52 21.43
C PRO A 43 -22.52 -7.34 21.16
N PHE A 44 -22.59 -6.80 19.95
CA PHE A 44 -21.82 -5.62 19.59
C PHE A 44 -22.26 -4.45 20.48
N ASP A 45 -21.32 -3.89 21.20
CA ASP A 45 -21.53 -2.71 22.02
C ASP A 45 -21.26 -1.47 21.15
N ASP A 46 -22.32 -0.85 20.67
CA ASP A 46 -22.26 0.33 19.81
C ASP A 46 -21.82 1.61 20.55
N GLU A 47 -21.90 1.61 21.89
CA GLU A 47 -21.39 2.70 22.73
C GLU A 47 -19.89 2.60 22.98
N LYS A 48 -19.29 1.44 22.73
CA LYS A 48 -17.86 1.22 22.86
C LYS A 48 -17.12 1.77 21.65
N SER A 49 -17.01 3.07 21.60
CA SER A 49 -16.16 3.75 20.64
C SER A 49 -14.69 3.38 20.90
N VAL A 50 -14.07 2.73 19.95
CA VAL A 50 -12.61 2.60 19.93
C VAL A 50 -12.09 3.90 19.37
N ASP A 51 -11.61 4.79 20.22
CA ASP A 51 -10.89 6.01 19.84
C ASP A 51 -9.53 5.63 19.19
N SER A 52 -9.61 4.99 18.03
CA SER A 52 -8.43 4.83 17.21
C SER A 52 -8.29 6.09 16.36
N ILE A 53 -7.39 6.97 16.75
CA ILE A 53 -6.91 8.04 15.89
C ILE A 53 -6.21 7.37 14.72
N LEU A 54 -6.95 7.15 13.65
CA LEU A 54 -6.39 6.60 12.41
C LEU A 54 -5.62 7.72 11.72
N LEU A 55 -4.32 7.77 11.98
CA LEU A 55 -3.44 8.79 11.41
C LEU A 55 -3.36 8.62 9.90
N ILE A 56 -3.47 9.74 9.19
CA ILE A 56 -3.17 9.78 7.76
C ILE A 56 -1.64 9.71 7.63
N PRO A 57 -1.09 8.80 6.80
CA PRO A 57 0.36 8.71 6.62
C PRO A 57 0.95 10.03 6.07
N ASP A 58 2.13 10.40 6.55
CA ASP A 58 2.80 11.66 6.18
C ASP A 58 3.13 11.75 4.68
N ASN A 59 3.37 10.59 4.03
CA ASN A 59 3.66 10.49 2.59
C ASN A 59 2.39 10.49 1.73
N THR A 60 1.42 11.32 2.05
CA THR A 60 0.15 11.43 1.32
C THR A 60 -0.23 12.88 1.06
N VAL A 61 -1.01 13.08 0.01
CA VAL A 61 -1.59 14.37 -0.35
C VAL A 61 -3.10 14.25 -0.54
N PRO A 62 -3.88 15.30 -0.22
CA PRO A 62 -5.32 15.31 -0.47
C PRO A 62 -5.61 15.23 -1.95
N VAL A 63 -6.62 14.44 -2.32
CA VAL A 63 -7.08 14.36 -3.71
C VAL A 63 -8.01 15.54 -4.00
N GLU A 64 -7.68 16.32 -5.02
CA GLU A 64 -8.41 17.54 -5.38
C GLU A 64 -9.77 17.27 -6.06
N THR A 65 -10.00 16.04 -6.48
CA THR A 65 -11.28 15.63 -7.08
C THR A 65 -12.28 15.25 -6.00
N LYS A 66 -13.41 15.93 -5.98
CA LYS A 66 -14.50 15.62 -5.03
C LYS A 66 -15.07 14.24 -5.28
N TYR A 67 -15.36 13.53 -4.19
CA TYR A 67 -15.99 12.23 -4.15
C TYR A 67 -17.24 12.28 -3.28
N GLN A 68 -18.24 11.45 -3.56
CA GLN A 68 -19.51 11.44 -2.81
C GLN A 68 -19.33 11.15 -1.30
N GLY A 69 -18.26 10.43 -0.93
CA GLY A 69 -17.87 10.17 0.45
C GLY A 69 -16.98 11.25 1.09
N GLY A 70 -16.85 12.43 0.47
CA GLY A 70 -16.02 13.52 0.97
C GLY A 70 -14.59 13.52 0.40
N PHE A 71 -13.64 13.98 1.21
CA PHE A 71 -12.24 14.06 0.84
C PHE A 71 -11.52 12.72 1.08
N PHE A 72 -10.56 12.41 0.24
CA PHE A 72 -9.66 11.28 0.42
C PHE A 72 -8.24 11.65 0.01
N TRP A 73 -7.28 10.78 0.31
CA TRP A 73 -5.86 11.02 0.16
C TRP A 73 -5.22 10.01 -0.77
N THR A 74 -4.12 10.37 -1.38
CA THR A 74 -3.31 9.46 -2.19
C THR A 74 -1.84 9.56 -1.78
N GLU A 75 -1.09 8.47 -2.00
CA GLU A 75 0.35 8.45 -1.76
C GLU A 75 1.07 9.48 -2.64
N THR A 76 2.12 10.10 -2.08
CA THR A 76 3.04 10.97 -2.82
C THR A 76 3.83 10.18 -3.84
N ARG A 77 4.29 10.88 -4.88
CA ARG A 77 5.10 10.29 -5.95
C ARG A 77 6.51 10.89 -6.03
N LYS A 78 6.65 12.17 -5.74
CA LYS A 78 7.92 12.90 -5.89
C LYS A 78 9.07 12.28 -5.09
N ASP A 79 8.81 11.83 -3.89
CA ASP A 79 9.77 11.15 -3.00
C ASP A 79 10.22 9.77 -3.50
N LYS A 80 9.50 9.20 -4.48
CA LYS A 80 9.79 7.90 -5.10
C LYS A 80 10.43 8.03 -6.48
N ILE A 81 10.69 9.25 -6.96
CA ILE A 81 11.34 9.51 -8.24
C ILE A 81 12.83 9.76 -7.98
N GLU A 82 13.68 8.79 -8.32
CA GLU A 82 15.13 8.85 -8.06
C GLU A 82 15.81 10.08 -8.64
N ARG A 83 15.32 10.58 -9.79
CA ARG A 83 15.89 11.73 -10.52
C ARG A 83 15.14 13.05 -10.32
N PHE A 84 14.32 13.14 -9.31
CA PHE A 84 13.67 14.40 -8.95
C PHE A 84 14.64 15.25 -8.08
N LYS A 85 14.88 16.52 -8.36
CA LYS A 85 14.13 17.42 -9.27
C LYS A 85 14.72 17.41 -10.69
N CYS A 86 13.84 17.29 -11.66
CA CYS A 86 14.21 17.28 -13.08
C CYS A 86 14.92 18.59 -13.51
N SER A 87 14.61 19.72 -12.87
CA SER A 87 15.22 21.04 -13.12
C SER A 87 16.71 21.10 -12.77
N GLU A 88 17.26 20.13 -12.05
CA GLU A 88 18.70 20.06 -11.80
C GLU A 88 19.49 19.87 -13.11
N CYS A 89 18.93 19.06 -14.04
CA CYS A 89 19.47 18.86 -15.38
C CYS A 89 18.73 19.69 -16.42
N HIS A 90 17.39 19.76 -16.36
CA HIS A 90 16.55 20.53 -17.26
C HIS A 90 16.44 22.00 -16.82
N ASN A 91 17.54 22.69 -16.86
CA ASN A 91 17.67 24.13 -16.64
C ASN A 91 18.08 24.82 -17.96
N ASN A 92 18.14 26.14 -17.95
CA ASN A 92 18.50 26.93 -19.13
C ASN A 92 20.00 26.86 -19.54
N LYS A 93 20.77 25.91 -18.98
CA LYS A 93 22.16 25.69 -19.33
C LYS A 93 22.23 24.81 -20.55
N ASP A 94 23.08 25.19 -21.53
CA ASP A 94 23.37 24.38 -22.72
C ASP A 94 24.04 23.07 -22.29
N VAL A 95 23.39 21.96 -22.54
CA VAL A 95 23.95 20.63 -22.34
C VAL A 95 24.66 20.23 -23.63
N LYS A 96 25.99 20.32 -23.63
CA LYS A 96 26.86 19.99 -24.80
C LYS A 96 27.30 18.52 -24.81
N ILE A 97 26.55 17.60 -24.18
CA ILE A 97 26.90 16.20 -24.15
C ILE A 97 26.17 15.50 -25.29
N ALA A 98 26.91 14.94 -26.21
CA ALA A 98 26.34 14.05 -27.23
C ALA A 98 25.66 12.87 -26.55
N ARG A 99 24.46 12.49 -27.02
CA ARG A 99 23.67 11.38 -26.47
C ARG A 99 23.20 11.57 -25.00
N ALA A 100 23.06 12.82 -24.55
CA ALA A 100 22.61 13.12 -23.18
C ALA A 100 21.25 12.47 -22.84
N ALA A 101 20.34 12.40 -23.79
CA ALA A 101 19.05 11.75 -23.60
C ALA A 101 19.18 10.24 -23.37
N GLU A 102 20.04 9.54 -24.08
CA GLU A 102 20.31 8.11 -23.91
C GLU A 102 20.95 7.81 -22.53
N ILE A 103 21.86 8.68 -22.10
CA ILE A 103 22.57 8.54 -20.83
C ILE A 103 21.60 8.78 -19.66
N ALA A 104 20.75 9.79 -19.76
CA ALA A 104 19.88 10.20 -18.66
C ALA A 104 18.52 9.45 -18.62
N HIS A 105 18.06 8.94 -19.78
CA HIS A 105 16.72 8.37 -19.94
C HIS A 105 16.71 7.05 -20.74
N GLY A 106 17.87 6.44 -21.00
CA GLY A 106 17.96 5.21 -21.78
C GLY A 106 17.35 3.98 -21.11
N ASP A 107 17.02 4.08 -19.84
CA ASP A 107 16.30 3.07 -19.06
C ASP A 107 14.78 3.16 -19.22
N ILE A 108 14.26 4.24 -19.82
CA ILE A 108 12.82 4.43 -20.01
C ILE A 108 12.35 3.66 -21.24
N ILE A 109 11.52 2.66 -21.03
CA ILE A 109 10.80 1.95 -22.08
C ILE A 109 9.53 2.73 -22.37
N LEU A 110 9.41 3.30 -23.57
CA LEU A 110 8.26 4.10 -23.98
C LEU A 110 7.42 3.33 -24.99
N ASP A 111 6.33 2.73 -24.53
CA ASP A 111 5.33 2.06 -25.37
C ASP A 111 3.89 2.53 -25.13
N HIS A 112 3.72 3.56 -24.28
CA HIS A 112 2.42 4.17 -24.02
C HIS A 112 1.86 4.79 -25.31
N GLY A 113 0.74 4.28 -25.74
CA GLY A 113 0.14 4.59 -27.05
C GLY A 113 0.43 3.53 -28.13
N GLY A 114 1.25 2.54 -27.83
CA GLY A 114 1.66 1.43 -28.71
C GLY A 114 3.10 1.55 -29.17
N GLN A 115 3.74 0.41 -29.40
CA GLN A 115 5.16 0.33 -29.76
C GLN A 115 5.50 1.07 -31.07
N ASP A 116 4.59 0.99 -32.04
CA ASP A 116 4.79 1.63 -33.36
C ASP A 116 4.59 3.14 -33.34
N LYS A 117 3.85 3.66 -32.39
CA LYS A 117 3.58 5.09 -32.26
C LYS A 117 3.40 5.51 -30.80
N PRO A 118 4.47 5.50 -30.00
CA PRO A 118 4.40 5.90 -28.61
C PRO A 118 4.05 7.39 -28.48
N LEU A 119 3.45 7.74 -27.35
CA LEU A 119 3.16 9.12 -27.02
C LEU A 119 4.46 9.93 -26.86
N SER A 120 4.42 11.20 -27.25
CA SER A 120 5.54 12.10 -27.01
C SER A 120 5.73 12.35 -25.51
N CYS A 121 6.98 12.55 -25.08
CA CYS A 121 7.31 12.97 -23.73
C CYS A 121 6.50 14.21 -23.29
N TYR A 122 6.30 15.14 -24.22
CA TYR A 122 5.58 16.39 -23.98
C TYR A 122 4.05 16.27 -23.95
N THR A 123 3.54 15.09 -24.24
CA THR A 123 2.10 14.81 -24.01
C THR A 123 1.78 14.83 -22.52
N CYS A 124 2.76 14.44 -21.69
CA CYS A 124 2.59 14.34 -20.25
C CYS A 124 3.47 15.33 -19.48
N HIS A 125 4.71 15.56 -19.93
CA HIS A 125 5.67 16.43 -19.25
C HIS A 125 5.65 17.85 -19.79
N LYS A 126 5.62 18.82 -18.87
CA LYS A 126 5.66 20.23 -19.25
C LYS A 126 7.03 20.58 -19.86
N LYS A 127 7.01 21.13 -21.07
CA LYS A 127 8.22 21.35 -21.88
C LYS A 127 9.23 22.31 -21.26
N ASP A 128 8.73 23.37 -20.65
CA ASP A 128 9.48 24.47 -20.05
C ASP A 128 9.74 24.29 -18.55
N ASP A 129 9.09 23.31 -17.91
CA ASP A 129 9.30 23.01 -16.49
C ASP A 129 9.05 21.51 -16.20
N ARG A 130 10.12 20.73 -16.34
CA ARG A 130 10.08 19.25 -16.21
C ARG A 130 9.74 18.74 -14.82
N ASN A 131 9.71 19.60 -13.80
CA ASN A 131 9.25 19.22 -12.47
C ASN A 131 7.73 18.98 -12.41
N PHE A 132 7.00 19.36 -13.48
CA PHE A 132 5.55 19.26 -13.56
C PHE A 132 5.10 18.42 -14.76
N LEU A 133 3.96 17.80 -14.61
CA LEU A 133 3.14 17.32 -15.70
C LEU A 133 2.32 18.49 -16.26
N VAL A 134 1.59 18.25 -17.35
CA VAL A 134 0.87 19.30 -18.08
C VAL A 134 -0.57 18.88 -18.37
N THR A 135 -1.52 19.79 -18.23
CA THR A 135 -2.88 19.59 -18.73
C THR A 135 -2.94 19.81 -20.24
N GLU A 136 -4.03 19.40 -20.87
CA GLU A 136 -4.30 19.68 -22.29
C GLU A 136 -4.25 21.20 -22.59
N GLU A 137 -4.70 22.04 -21.65
CA GLU A 137 -4.66 23.50 -21.74
C GLU A 137 -3.29 24.10 -21.40
N GLY A 138 -2.29 23.30 -21.08
CA GLY A 138 -0.93 23.73 -20.78
C GLY A 138 -0.67 24.12 -19.33
N SER A 139 -1.62 23.92 -18.42
CA SER A 139 -1.47 24.19 -16.98
C SER A 139 -0.57 23.14 -16.32
N LYS A 140 0.11 23.53 -15.24
CA LYS A 140 0.98 22.64 -14.46
C LYS A 140 0.17 21.69 -13.59
N ILE A 141 0.56 20.42 -13.58
CA ILE A 141 0.09 19.39 -12.66
C ILE A 141 1.29 18.93 -11.84
N ASP A 142 1.16 18.93 -10.52
CA ASP A 142 2.17 18.37 -9.62
C ASP A 142 2.30 16.85 -9.81
N MET A 143 3.51 16.29 -9.70
CA MET A 143 3.77 14.85 -9.86
C MET A 143 2.98 14.00 -8.85
N ASP A 144 2.72 14.52 -7.66
CA ASP A 144 1.90 13.85 -6.66
C ASP A 144 0.42 13.78 -7.05
N HIS A 145 0.00 14.64 -7.98
CA HIS A 145 -1.34 14.66 -8.56
C HIS A 145 -1.40 14.06 -9.97
N SER A 146 -0.49 13.13 -10.29
CA SER A 146 -0.40 12.46 -11.60
C SER A 146 -1.72 11.84 -12.09
N TYR A 147 -2.65 11.50 -11.19
CA TYR A 147 -3.99 11.04 -11.54
C TYR A 147 -4.79 12.07 -12.36
N GLN A 148 -4.47 13.36 -12.26
CA GLN A 148 -5.09 14.40 -13.09
C GLN A 148 -4.61 14.27 -14.54
N MET A 149 -3.32 14.04 -14.75
CA MET A 149 -2.75 13.81 -16.07
C MET A 149 -3.32 12.55 -16.72
N CYS A 150 -3.24 11.42 -16.03
CA CYS A 150 -3.76 10.14 -16.52
C CYS A 150 -5.25 10.23 -16.88
N GLY A 151 -6.01 10.92 -16.03
CA GLY A 151 -7.46 11.06 -16.16
C GLY A 151 -7.93 11.93 -17.33
N GLN A 152 -7.06 12.63 -18.04
CA GLN A 152 -7.43 13.36 -19.24
C GLN A 152 -7.83 12.41 -20.39
N CYS A 153 -7.09 11.30 -20.52
CA CYS A 153 -7.39 10.25 -21.50
C CYS A 153 -8.12 9.06 -20.85
N HIS A 154 -7.71 8.67 -19.65
CA HIS A 154 -8.27 7.54 -18.90
C HIS A 154 -9.38 7.98 -17.93
N PHE A 155 -10.32 8.77 -18.40
CA PHE A 155 -11.36 9.38 -17.55
C PHE A 155 -12.28 8.36 -16.86
N ARG A 156 -12.54 7.20 -17.49
CA ARG A 156 -13.33 6.12 -16.88
C ARG A 156 -12.60 5.51 -15.70
N GLN A 157 -11.33 5.14 -15.88
CA GLN A 157 -10.46 4.58 -14.85
C GLN A 157 -10.26 5.57 -13.69
N LYS A 158 -10.10 6.87 -14.01
CA LYS A 158 -10.06 7.92 -12.98
C LYS A 158 -11.37 7.99 -12.20
N LYS A 159 -12.52 7.92 -12.86
CA LYS A 159 -13.83 7.89 -12.21
C LYS A 159 -13.95 6.70 -11.27
N ASP A 160 -13.56 5.51 -11.74
CA ASP A 160 -13.57 4.28 -10.93
C ASP A 160 -12.60 4.36 -9.77
N TRP A 161 -11.43 4.97 -9.95
CA TRP A 161 -10.45 5.20 -8.90
C TRP A 161 -10.99 6.18 -7.83
N VAL A 162 -11.58 7.28 -8.24
CA VAL A 162 -12.25 8.23 -7.34
C VAL A 162 -13.39 7.52 -6.59
N GLY A 163 -14.17 6.71 -7.28
CA GLY A 163 -15.30 5.94 -6.72
C GLY A 163 -14.89 4.74 -5.85
N GLY A 164 -13.62 4.31 -5.90
CA GLY A 164 -13.12 3.16 -5.13
C GLY A 164 -13.27 1.81 -5.82
N ALA A 165 -13.75 1.76 -7.06
CA ALA A 165 -13.84 0.53 -7.86
C ALA A 165 -12.50 0.16 -8.51
N HIS A 166 -11.56 1.10 -8.59
CA HIS A 166 -10.20 0.90 -9.08
C HIS A 166 -9.17 1.41 -8.07
N GLY A 167 -7.97 0.83 -8.10
CA GLY A 167 -6.89 1.18 -7.17
C GLY A 167 -6.99 0.43 -5.84
N LYS A 168 -5.94 0.53 -5.05
CA LYS A 168 -5.82 -0.15 -3.76
C LYS A 168 -5.85 0.86 -2.62
N ARG A 169 -6.76 0.67 -1.66
CA ARG A 169 -6.72 1.37 -0.39
C ARG A 169 -5.49 0.93 0.38
N VAL A 170 -4.78 1.90 0.96
CA VAL A 170 -3.66 1.72 1.87
C VAL A 170 -4.04 2.24 3.25
N SER A 171 -3.24 1.98 4.26
CA SER A 171 -3.58 2.21 5.65
C SER A 171 -4.72 1.31 6.15
N TYR A 172 -5.67 1.86 6.88
CA TYR A 172 -6.70 1.12 7.58
C TYR A 172 -7.93 0.90 6.70
N TRP A 173 -8.70 -0.14 6.98
CA TRP A 173 -9.99 -0.40 6.32
C TRP A 173 -11.06 0.62 6.70
N ALA A 174 -10.98 1.22 7.90
CA ALA A 174 -11.85 2.28 8.40
C ALA A 174 -11.15 3.65 8.41
N GLY A 175 -11.86 4.71 8.76
CA GLY A 175 -11.33 6.08 8.82
C GLY A 175 -11.09 6.69 7.45
N THR A 176 -10.25 7.72 7.40
CA THR A 176 -9.96 8.47 6.18
C THR A 176 -9.43 7.56 5.09
N ARG A 177 -10.02 7.65 3.91
CA ARG A 177 -9.61 6.86 2.76
C ARG A 177 -8.28 7.36 2.22
N VAL A 178 -7.30 6.47 2.17
CA VAL A 178 -6.00 6.67 1.51
C VAL A 178 -5.85 5.62 0.43
N VAL A 179 -5.50 6.01 -0.79
CA VAL A 179 -5.38 5.09 -1.93
C VAL A 179 -4.03 5.24 -2.63
N LYS A 180 -3.59 4.20 -3.30
CA LYS A 180 -2.44 4.27 -4.20
C LYS A 180 -2.77 5.14 -5.40
N THR A 181 -1.82 5.99 -5.82
CA THR A 181 -1.94 6.73 -7.08
C THR A 181 -1.78 5.79 -8.28
N CYS A 182 -2.17 6.24 -9.48
CA CYS A 182 -2.07 5.44 -10.71
C CYS A 182 -0.64 4.91 -10.93
N THR A 183 0.35 5.77 -10.75
CA THR A 183 1.78 5.46 -10.95
C THR A 183 2.42 4.61 -9.85
N SER A 184 1.68 4.29 -8.78
CA SER A 184 2.13 3.31 -7.78
C SER A 184 1.97 1.85 -8.25
N CYS A 185 1.18 1.63 -9.31
CA CYS A 185 0.93 0.31 -9.88
C CYS A 185 1.27 0.26 -11.38
N HIS A 186 1.00 1.34 -12.14
CA HIS A 186 1.27 1.43 -13.55
C HIS A 186 2.57 2.21 -13.80
N ASP A 187 3.49 1.67 -14.59
CA ASP A 187 4.58 2.46 -15.14
C ASP A 187 3.97 3.48 -16.12
N PRO A 188 4.13 4.80 -15.93
CA PRO A 188 3.53 5.79 -16.82
C PRO A 188 4.06 5.73 -18.26
N HIS A 189 5.24 5.18 -18.47
CA HIS A 189 5.87 5.06 -19.78
C HIS A 189 5.48 3.76 -20.50
N SER A 190 5.23 2.70 -19.74
CA SER A 190 4.79 1.37 -20.20
C SER A 190 3.66 0.83 -19.32
N PRO A 191 2.47 1.44 -19.36
CA PRO A 191 1.43 1.18 -18.36
C PRO A 191 0.66 -0.13 -18.54
N LEU A 192 0.84 -0.83 -19.66
CA LEU A 192 0.13 -2.06 -19.96
C LEU A 192 0.67 -3.23 -19.12
N PHE A 193 -0.19 -3.87 -18.37
CA PHE A 193 0.14 -5.14 -17.73
C PHE A 193 0.06 -6.28 -18.74
N GLU A 194 1.01 -7.21 -18.65
CA GLU A 194 0.87 -8.49 -19.32
C GLU A 194 -0.40 -9.20 -18.87
N LYS A 195 -1.09 -9.84 -19.81
CA LYS A 195 -2.28 -10.65 -19.52
C LYS A 195 -1.88 -11.79 -18.60
N ARG A 196 -2.33 -11.74 -17.36
CA ARG A 196 -2.15 -12.82 -16.39
C ARG A 196 -3.46 -13.58 -16.25
N TRP A 197 -3.48 -14.82 -16.67
CA TRP A 197 -4.56 -15.71 -16.31
C TRP A 197 -4.45 -16.04 -14.83
N PRO A 198 -5.53 -15.93 -14.04
CA PRO A 198 -5.51 -16.42 -12.67
C PRO A 198 -5.15 -17.91 -12.72
N LYS A 199 -4.13 -18.32 -11.99
CA LYS A 199 -3.85 -19.73 -11.77
C LYS A 199 -5.00 -20.28 -10.93
N THR A 200 -5.96 -20.92 -11.58
CA THR A 200 -7.00 -21.68 -10.89
C THR A 200 -6.32 -22.93 -10.34
N TYR A 201 -6.10 -22.95 -9.03
CA TYR A 201 -5.71 -24.17 -8.34
C TYR A 201 -6.98 -25.02 -8.15
N SER A 202 -7.39 -25.71 -9.19
CA SER A 202 -8.18 -26.93 -8.98
C SER A 202 -7.20 -27.99 -8.52
N PRO A 203 -7.30 -28.52 -7.29
CA PRO A 203 -6.51 -29.67 -6.92
C PRO A 203 -6.83 -30.78 -7.93
N PRO A 204 -5.82 -31.54 -8.44
CA PRO A 204 -6.10 -32.65 -9.32
C PRO A 204 -7.06 -33.59 -8.60
N LEU A 205 -8.15 -33.96 -9.30
CA LEU A 205 -9.03 -35.01 -8.81
C LEU A 205 -8.17 -36.24 -8.60
N VAL A 206 -7.93 -36.62 -7.36
CA VAL A 206 -7.26 -37.88 -7.00
C VAL A 206 -8.27 -38.96 -7.29
N ASN A 207 -8.05 -39.72 -8.39
CA ASN A 207 -8.78 -40.96 -8.69
C ASN A 207 -8.32 -42.07 -7.77
#